data_ee9ee4abea67118969918bd229e57a65
#
_entry.id   ee9ee4abea67118969918bd229e57a65
#
_cell.length_a   1.000
_cell.length_b   1.000
_cell.length_c   1.000
_cell.angle_alpha   90.00
_cell.angle_beta   90.00
_cell.angle_gamma   90.00
#
_symmetry.space_group_name_H-M   'P 1'
#
loop_
_entity.id
_entity.type
_entity.pdbx_description
1 polymer ?
#
loop_
_entity_poly.entity_id
_entity_poly.type
_entity_poly.pdbx_seq_one_letter_code
_entity_poly.pdbx_strand_id
1 'polypeptide(L)'
;FSYKDRVDNLRMLGIVCKLLLKHNIISVISAINPFESIRQELAAYSPKVKTVWVRCGMETLIKRDTKGLYKKALLPDGNPDKVYQFTGVSDLYEIPKNPDLILDTDKETPDESVKKLTDFILSSINNPVDIQ
;
A
#
# COMPACT_ATOMS: atom_id res chain seq x y z
N PHE A 1 -13.81 10.34 -1.11
CA PHE A 1 -13.11 9.95 0.14
C PHE A 1 -12.24 11.11 0.61
N SER A 2 -12.60 11.70 1.76
CA SER A 2 -11.78 12.74 2.40
C SER A 2 -10.47 12.14 2.96
N TYR A 3 -9.53 13.01 3.35
CA TYR A 3 -8.34 12.61 4.11
C TYR A 3 -8.72 11.79 5.34
N LYS A 4 -9.70 12.27 6.10
CA LYS A 4 -10.18 11.60 7.32
C LYS A 4 -10.72 10.20 7.02
N ASP A 5 -11.53 10.03 5.99
CA ASP A 5 -12.11 8.73 5.63
C ASP A 5 -11.02 7.71 5.29
N ARG A 6 -9.96 8.14 4.59
CA ARG A 6 -8.81 7.28 4.24
C ARG A 6 -8.04 6.85 5.49
N VAL A 7 -7.77 7.80 6.40
CA VAL A 7 -7.07 7.52 7.66
C VAL A 7 -7.89 6.57 8.54
N ASP A 8 -9.17 6.85 8.72
CA ASP A 8 -10.06 6.02 9.56
C ASP A 8 -10.17 4.60 8.99
N ASN A 9 -10.27 4.44 7.67
CA ASN A 9 -10.30 3.14 7.02
C ASN A 9 -9.00 2.36 7.26
N LEU A 10 -7.85 2.99 7.09
CA LEU A 10 -6.55 2.33 7.32
C LEU A 10 -6.36 1.92 8.79
N ARG A 11 -6.76 2.76 9.72
CA ARG A 11 -6.75 2.43 11.17
C ARG A 11 -7.66 1.25 11.49
N MET A 12 -8.86 1.23 10.92
CA MET A 12 -9.81 0.11 11.11
C MET A 12 -9.21 -1.21 10.59
N LEU A 13 -8.64 -1.21 9.39
CA LEU A 13 -7.95 -2.38 8.84
C LEU A 13 -6.78 -2.80 9.75
N GLY A 14 -6.00 -1.86 10.25
CA GLY A 14 -4.91 -2.12 11.19
C GLY A 14 -5.37 -2.75 12.49
N ILE A 15 -6.50 -2.30 13.06
CA ILE A 15 -7.09 -2.88 14.27
C ILE A 15 -7.51 -4.34 14.03
N VAL A 16 -8.18 -4.60 12.90
CA VAL A 16 -8.58 -5.97 12.53
C VAL A 16 -7.36 -6.88 12.41
N CYS A 17 -6.31 -6.43 11.70
CA CYS A 17 -5.08 -7.21 11.56
C CYS A 17 -4.35 -7.43 12.89
N LYS A 18 -4.35 -6.43 13.77
CA LYS A 18 -3.79 -6.57 15.13
C LYS A 18 -4.52 -7.65 15.94
N LEU A 19 -5.85 -7.76 15.81
CA LEU A 19 -6.62 -8.81 16.47
C LEU A 19 -6.30 -10.19 15.88
N LEU A 20 -6.23 -10.32 14.56
CA LEU A 20 -5.87 -11.54 13.87
C LEU A 20 -4.46 -12.01 14.23
N LEU A 21 -3.52 -11.08 14.34
CA LEU A 21 -2.13 -11.36 14.72
C LEU A 21 -2.03 -12.02 16.10
N LYS A 22 -2.88 -11.66 17.06
CA LYS A 22 -2.94 -12.32 18.38
C LYS A 22 -3.31 -13.80 18.31
N HIS A 23 -3.94 -14.20 17.22
CA HIS A 23 -4.31 -15.61 16.95
C HIS A 23 -3.36 -16.26 15.93
N ASN A 24 -2.17 -15.69 15.71
CA ASN A 24 -1.17 -16.17 14.75
C ASN A 24 -1.71 -16.27 13.30
N ILE A 25 -2.68 -15.42 12.94
CA ILE A 25 -3.22 -15.35 11.59
C ILE A 25 -2.43 -14.29 10.82
N ILE A 26 -1.86 -14.70 9.68
CA ILE A 26 -1.19 -13.79 8.75
C ILE A 26 -2.26 -13.02 7.99
N SER A 27 -2.13 -11.69 8.00
CA SER A 27 -3.06 -10.80 7.31
C SER A 27 -2.31 -9.98 6.28
N VAL A 28 -2.83 -9.92 5.07
CA VAL A 28 -2.31 -9.06 3.99
C VAL A 28 -3.33 -7.97 3.69
N ILE A 29 -2.94 -6.71 3.91
CA ILE A 29 -3.76 -5.55 3.56
C ILE A 29 -3.30 -5.03 2.20
N SER A 30 -4.19 -5.10 1.20
CA SER A 30 -4.01 -4.45 -0.09
C SER A 30 -4.81 -3.15 -0.12
N ALA A 31 -4.15 -2.05 0.22
CA ALA A 31 -4.76 -0.73 0.28
C ALA A 31 -3.79 0.36 -0.14
N ILE A 32 -4.32 1.47 -0.69
CA ILE A 32 -3.53 2.68 -0.88
C ILE A 32 -3.33 3.32 0.50
N ASN A 33 -2.09 3.28 1.00
CA ASN A 33 -1.69 3.95 2.23
C ASN A 33 -0.74 5.10 1.89
N PRO A 34 -1.27 6.31 1.58
CA PRO A 34 -0.48 7.40 1.05
C PRO A 34 0.29 8.19 2.11
N PHE A 35 0.05 7.96 3.39
CA PHE A 35 0.58 8.79 4.47
C PHE A 35 1.65 8.06 5.29
N GLU A 36 2.85 8.64 5.40
CA GLU A 36 3.96 8.07 6.17
C GLU A 36 3.61 7.95 7.65
N SER A 37 2.92 8.95 8.21
CA SER A 37 2.47 8.93 9.61
C SER A 37 1.58 7.73 9.93
N ILE A 38 0.70 7.35 9.03
CA ILE A 38 -0.18 6.17 9.21
C ILE A 38 0.60 4.87 9.05
N ARG A 39 1.55 4.79 8.11
CA ARG A 39 2.45 3.63 8.00
C ARG A 39 3.24 3.40 9.28
N GLN A 40 3.79 4.47 9.87
CA GLN A 40 4.50 4.42 11.15
C GLN A 40 3.58 4.03 12.31
N GLU A 41 2.37 4.60 12.38
CA GLU A 41 1.36 4.26 13.38
C GLU A 41 1.02 2.75 13.34
N LEU A 42 0.80 2.20 12.14
CA LEU A 42 0.48 0.78 11.97
C LEU A 42 1.69 -0.11 12.30
N ALA A 43 2.89 0.28 11.88
CA ALA A 43 4.12 -0.45 12.19
C ALA A 43 4.38 -0.53 13.71
N ALA A 44 3.97 0.48 14.47
CA ALA A 44 4.11 0.51 15.93
C ALA A 44 3.18 -0.51 16.65
N TYR A 45 2.21 -1.10 15.97
CA TYR A 45 1.33 -2.11 16.57
C TYR A 45 2.07 -3.41 16.94
N SER A 46 3.09 -3.78 16.17
CA SER A 46 3.92 -4.96 16.43
C SER A 46 5.16 -4.94 15.52
N PRO A 47 6.31 -5.45 15.95
CA PRO A 47 7.48 -5.66 15.09
C PRO A 47 7.22 -6.65 13.93
N LYS A 48 6.13 -7.41 14.01
CA LYS A 48 5.69 -8.32 12.95
C LYS A 48 4.93 -7.60 11.81
N VAL A 49 4.54 -6.34 11.99
CA VAL A 49 3.92 -5.55 10.92
C VAL A 49 4.98 -5.14 9.92
N LYS A 50 4.77 -5.46 8.66
CA LYS A 50 5.69 -5.21 7.55
C LYS A 50 5.05 -4.30 6.50
N THR A 51 5.84 -3.38 5.97
CA THR A 51 5.43 -2.48 4.90
C THR A 51 6.01 -2.95 3.57
N VAL A 52 5.14 -3.34 2.65
CA VAL A 52 5.52 -3.69 1.27
C VAL A 52 5.15 -2.52 0.36
N TRP A 53 6.15 -1.97 -0.31
CA TRP A 53 5.91 -0.92 -1.30
C TRP A 53 5.84 -1.50 -2.71
N VAL A 54 4.64 -1.49 -3.28
CA VAL A 54 4.42 -1.82 -4.69
C VAL A 54 4.69 -0.56 -5.50
N ARG A 55 5.93 -0.43 -5.99
CA ARG A 55 6.42 0.73 -6.73
C ARG A 55 6.09 0.62 -8.21
N CYS A 56 5.62 1.71 -8.79
CA CYS A 56 5.44 1.85 -10.23
C CYS A 56 5.61 3.33 -10.61
N GLY A 57 6.27 3.60 -11.73
CA GLY A 57 6.40 4.94 -12.27
C GLY A 57 5.08 5.46 -12.83
N MET A 58 4.88 6.78 -12.76
CA MET A 58 3.63 7.43 -13.20
C MET A 58 3.32 7.15 -14.68
N GLU A 59 4.33 7.18 -15.54
CA GLU A 59 4.16 6.89 -16.98
C GLU A 59 3.60 5.48 -17.23
N THR A 60 4.12 4.49 -16.48
CA THR A 60 3.65 3.11 -16.56
C THR A 60 2.24 2.96 -16.02
N LEU A 61 1.90 3.65 -14.91
CA LEU A 61 0.56 3.66 -14.35
C LEU A 61 -0.47 4.23 -15.32
N ILE A 62 -0.16 5.36 -15.96
CA ILE A 62 -1.00 5.99 -16.97
C ILE A 62 -1.15 5.08 -18.20
N LYS A 63 -0.08 4.42 -18.62
CA LYS A 63 -0.11 3.50 -19.77
C LYS A 63 -0.94 2.24 -19.47
N ARG A 64 -0.86 1.72 -18.25
CA ARG A 64 -1.62 0.53 -17.82
C ARG A 64 -3.10 0.82 -17.59
N ASP A 65 -3.44 1.92 -17.00
CA ASP A 65 -4.77 2.49 -16.65
C ASP A 65 -5.99 1.60 -16.94
N THR A 66 -6.00 0.38 -16.42
CA THR A 66 -6.99 -0.67 -16.72
C THR A 66 -8.44 -0.27 -16.43
N LYS A 67 -8.63 0.70 -15.53
CA LYS A 67 -9.95 1.23 -15.13
C LYS A 67 -10.24 2.62 -15.71
N GLY A 68 -9.34 3.21 -16.49
CA GLY A 68 -9.47 4.55 -17.04
C GLY A 68 -9.47 5.68 -16.00
N LEU A 69 -9.01 5.40 -14.78
CA LEU A 69 -9.03 6.37 -13.67
C LEU A 69 -7.97 7.45 -13.82
N TYR A 70 -6.76 7.12 -14.29
CA TYR A 70 -5.72 8.09 -14.59
C TYR A 70 -6.16 9.03 -15.70
N LYS A 71 -6.73 8.47 -16.77
CA LYS A 71 -7.30 9.26 -17.88
C LYS A 71 -8.32 10.28 -17.37
N LYS A 72 -9.21 9.86 -16.47
CA LYS A 72 -10.22 10.76 -15.87
C LYS A 72 -9.60 11.76 -14.90
N ALA A 73 -8.62 11.38 -14.09
CA ALA A 73 -7.96 12.28 -13.15
C ALA A 73 -7.15 13.39 -13.84
N LEU A 74 -6.64 13.13 -15.04
CA LEU A 74 -5.86 14.07 -15.86
C LEU A 74 -6.69 14.99 -16.75
N LEU A 75 -8.04 14.85 -16.75
CA LEU A 75 -8.91 15.77 -17.48
C LEU A 75 -8.78 17.20 -16.97
N PRO A 76 -9.04 18.21 -17.83
CA PRO A 76 -9.06 19.60 -17.43
C PRO A 76 -10.05 19.89 -16.30
N ASP A 77 -9.78 20.90 -15.49
CA ASP A 77 -10.72 21.36 -14.46
C ASP A 77 -12.04 21.80 -15.09
N GLY A 78 -13.15 21.48 -14.42
CA GLY A 78 -14.50 21.72 -14.90
C GLY A 78 -15.07 20.63 -15.83
N ASN A 79 -14.29 19.66 -16.23
CA ASN A 79 -14.82 18.51 -16.96
C ASN A 79 -15.70 17.65 -16.04
N PRO A 80 -16.96 17.28 -16.42
CA PRO A 80 -17.87 16.53 -15.56
C PRO A 80 -17.38 15.11 -15.24
N ASP A 81 -16.52 14.53 -16.07
CA ASP A 81 -15.95 13.18 -15.87
C ASP A 81 -14.63 13.19 -15.07
N LYS A 82 -14.14 14.37 -14.69
CA LYS A 82 -12.87 14.46 -13.95
C LYS A 82 -12.99 13.84 -12.57
N VAL A 83 -12.05 12.96 -12.26
CA VAL A 83 -11.88 12.40 -10.91
C VAL A 83 -10.95 13.31 -10.12
N TYR A 84 -11.48 13.90 -9.06
CA TYR A 84 -10.73 14.70 -8.09
C TYR A 84 -10.24 13.84 -6.93
N GLN A 85 -9.27 14.34 -6.15
CA GLN A 85 -8.69 13.64 -5.00
C GLN A 85 -8.11 12.27 -5.35
N PHE A 86 -7.47 12.19 -6.51
CA PHE A 86 -6.84 10.96 -6.99
C PHE A 86 -5.40 10.90 -6.49
N THR A 87 -5.12 9.94 -5.61
CA THR A 87 -3.80 9.78 -4.97
C THR A 87 -2.69 9.63 -6.00
N GLY A 88 -1.64 10.45 -5.87
CA GLY A 88 -0.49 10.47 -6.76
C GLY A 88 -0.66 11.33 -8.01
N VAL A 89 -1.85 11.91 -8.26
CA VAL A 89 -2.11 12.86 -9.37
C VAL A 89 -2.55 14.21 -8.81
N SER A 90 -3.74 14.28 -8.23
CA SER A 90 -4.29 15.50 -7.65
C SER A 90 -4.29 15.49 -6.12
N ASP A 91 -3.85 14.39 -5.50
CA ASP A 91 -3.76 14.21 -4.06
C ASP A 91 -2.41 13.62 -3.68
N LEU A 92 -1.97 13.90 -2.46
CA LEU A 92 -0.64 13.54 -1.97
C LEU A 92 -0.44 12.02 -1.88
N TYR A 93 0.72 11.57 -2.31
CA TYR A 93 1.29 10.26 -2.01
C TYR A 93 2.72 10.44 -1.48
N GLU A 94 2.92 10.09 -0.23
CA GLU A 94 4.23 10.14 0.40
C GLU A 94 4.96 8.82 0.14
N ILE A 95 6.14 8.90 -0.47
CA ILE A 95 7.00 7.72 -0.70
C ILE A 95 7.38 7.09 0.65
N PRO A 96 7.19 5.77 0.84
CA PRO A 96 7.62 5.10 2.07
C PRO A 96 9.09 5.31 2.35
N LYS A 97 9.44 5.77 3.56
CA LYS A 97 10.84 6.04 3.94
C LYS A 97 11.64 4.77 4.17
N ASN A 98 11.03 3.78 4.82
CA ASN A 98 11.69 2.53 5.21
C ASN A 98 10.77 1.33 4.93
N PRO A 99 10.50 0.98 3.66
CA PRO A 99 9.72 -0.23 3.35
C PRO A 99 10.56 -1.47 3.65
N ASP A 100 9.93 -2.50 4.20
CA ASP A 100 10.58 -3.80 4.46
C ASP A 100 10.82 -4.58 3.15
N LEU A 101 9.96 -4.35 2.14
CA LEU A 101 10.09 -4.93 0.81
C LEU A 101 9.66 -3.92 -0.25
N ILE A 102 10.38 -3.89 -1.38
CA ILE A 102 10.02 -3.13 -2.59
C ILE A 102 9.76 -4.10 -3.73
N LEU A 103 8.56 -4.02 -4.31
CA LEU A 103 8.20 -4.69 -5.56
C LEU A 103 8.21 -3.64 -6.68
N ASP A 104 9.21 -3.70 -7.56
CA ASP A 104 9.41 -2.73 -8.64
C ASP A 104 8.67 -3.19 -9.90
N THR A 105 7.39 -2.90 -9.97
CA THR A 105 6.51 -3.38 -11.04
C THR A 105 6.76 -2.73 -12.41
N ASP A 106 7.67 -1.78 -12.50
CA ASP A 106 8.20 -1.32 -13.81
C ASP A 106 9.17 -2.33 -14.41
N LYS A 107 9.85 -3.12 -13.58
CA LYS A 107 10.93 -4.04 -13.96
C LYS A 107 10.58 -5.50 -13.75
N GLU A 108 9.65 -5.78 -12.85
CA GLU A 108 9.24 -7.12 -12.45
C GLU A 108 7.93 -7.49 -13.15
N THR A 109 7.83 -8.72 -13.60
CA THR A 109 6.56 -9.32 -14.01
C THR A 109 5.68 -9.58 -12.78
N PRO A 110 4.36 -9.77 -12.94
CA PRO A 110 3.50 -10.15 -11.82
C PRO A 110 3.98 -11.42 -11.10
N ASP A 111 4.44 -12.43 -11.82
CA ASP A 111 4.91 -13.70 -11.25
C ASP A 111 6.20 -13.52 -10.44
N GLU A 112 7.13 -12.70 -10.91
CA GLU A 112 8.35 -12.36 -10.17
C GLU A 112 8.01 -11.60 -8.88
N SER A 113 7.11 -10.62 -8.94
CA SER A 113 6.66 -9.88 -7.77
C SER A 113 5.94 -10.77 -6.77
N VAL A 114 5.08 -11.69 -7.23
CA VAL A 114 4.38 -12.67 -6.37
C VAL A 114 5.38 -13.60 -5.70
N LYS A 115 6.34 -14.15 -6.45
CA LYS A 115 7.39 -14.99 -5.89
C LYS A 115 8.18 -14.27 -4.81
N LYS A 116 8.62 -13.04 -5.09
CA LYS A 116 9.39 -12.20 -4.18
C LYS A 116 8.62 -11.89 -2.88
N LEU A 117 7.32 -11.58 -3.00
CA LEU A 117 6.45 -11.36 -1.86
C LEU A 117 6.25 -12.63 -1.03
N THR A 118 6.03 -13.77 -1.68
CA THR A 118 5.86 -15.06 -1.01
C THR A 118 7.11 -15.45 -0.23
N ASP A 119 8.29 -15.36 -0.86
CA ASP A 119 9.56 -15.65 -0.20
C ASP A 119 9.80 -14.73 1.01
N PHE A 120 9.45 -13.45 0.90
CA PHE A 120 9.52 -12.50 2.00
C PHE A 120 8.58 -12.86 3.16
N ILE A 121 7.33 -13.23 2.87
CA ILE A 121 6.36 -13.66 3.90
C ILE A 121 6.87 -14.90 4.61
N LEU A 122 7.30 -15.92 3.86
CA LEU A 122 7.80 -17.18 4.43
C LEU A 122 9.03 -16.96 5.30
N SER A 123 9.97 -16.11 4.87
CA SER A 123 11.15 -15.79 5.68
C SER A 123 10.79 -15.05 6.96
N SER A 124 9.79 -14.17 6.91
CA SER A 124 9.31 -13.40 8.07
C SER A 124 8.58 -14.26 9.12
N ILE A 125 8.03 -15.41 8.70
CA ILE A 125 7.38 -16.37 9.60
C ILE A 125 8.43 -17.28 10.26
N ASN A 126 9.41 -17.73 9.48
CA ASN A 126 10.42 -18.70 9.93
C ASN A 126 11.50 -18.07 10.82
N ASN A 127 11.64 -16.75 10.79
CA ASN A 127 12.50 -16.00 11.71
C ASN A 127 11.62 -15.24 12.70
N PRO A 128 11.09 -15.89 13.74
CA PRO A 128 10.32 -15.18 14.76
C PRO A 128 11.27 -14.17 15.43
N VAL A 129 10.91 -12.89 15.35
CA VAL A 129 11.54 -11.88 16.19
C VAL A 129 11.27 -12.30 17.63
N ASP A 130 12.31 -12.68 18.38
CA ASP A 130 12.20 -13.06 19.77
C ASP A 130 11.44 -11.97 20.52
N ILE A 131 10.27 -12.33 21.02
CA ILE A 131 9.48 -11.47 21.90
C ILE A 131 10.12 -11.61 23.27
N GLN A 132 11.00 -10.66 23.63
CA GLN A 132 11.32 -10.39 25.03
C GLN A 132 10.23 -9.53 25.66
#